data_c44f84521eba085bd8b8b0b029328412
#
_entry.id   c44f84521eba085bd8b8b0b029328412
#
_cell.length_a   1.000
_cell.length_b   1.000
_cell.length_c   1.000
_cell.angle_alpha   90.00
_cell.angle_beta   90.00
_cell.angle_gamma   90.00
#
_symmetry.space_group_name_H-M   'P 1'
#
loop_
_entity.id
_entity.type
_entity.pdbx_description
1 polymer ?
#
loop_
_entity_poly.entity_id
_entity_poly.type
_entity_poly.pdbx_seq_one_letter_code
_entity_poly.pdbx_strand_id
1 'polypeptide(L)'
;MAAIITDQLRILNTKDFVASVASTTNSFYTWIGLPNATQVDSDWNTTPPDPRDSFNQENEYWDTMIALKKVDTTDIKQVVKKNTWASGITYDMYRNDIKAENPSKPSNAITLYAANYFVVNEDYKVYICLQNGTDPNNPEGKASLDQPTFTDLEPRAAGSSGDGYVWKYLYTIKPGDIVKFDSTNFMPVPADWATNSTDAAVRDNASTSGQLKIVTITNRGVGLGTANQTYTKVPINGDGQGAEATVVINSSSKVESVTVSKGGSNYSFGTLDLAEGGVPTGTSPAAFNV
;
A
#
# COMPACT_ATOMS: atom_id res chain seq x y z
N MET A 1 7.61 -18.03 25.81
CA MET A 1 7.35 -16.75 25.11
C MET A 1 7.35 -17.04 23.62
N ALA A 2 6.30 -16.69 22.90
CA ALA A 2 6.31 -16.78 21.44
C ALA A 2 7.31 -15.76 20.90
N ALA A 3 8.13 -16.14 19.92
CA ALA A 3 9.06 -15.24 19.28
C ALA A 3 8.26 -14.19 18.47
N ILE A 4 8.52 -12.92 18.72
CA ILE A 4 7.90 -11.82 17.98
C ILE A 4 8.77 -11.53 16.77
N ILE A 5 8.28 -11.90 15.57
CA ILE A 5 8.92 -11.52 14.31
C ILE A 5 8.34 -10.17 13.90
N THR A 6 9.16 -9.12 13.98
CA THR A 6 8.77 -7.77 13.56
C THR A 6 8.91 -7.61 12.03
N ASP A 7 8.18 -6.65 11.46
CA ASP A 7 8.32 -6.32 10.03
C ASP A 7 9.73 -5.84 9.69
N GLN A 8 10.39 -5.15 10.60
CA GLN A 8 11.79 -4.73 10.47
C GLN A 8 12.74 -5.93 10.36
N LEU A 9 12.54 -6.97 11.17
CA LEU A 9 13.34 -8.19 11.08
C LEU A 9 13.13 -8.92 9.75
N ARG A 10 11.90 -8.98 9.26
CA ARG A 10 11.58 -9.56 7.93
C ARG A 10 12.30 -8.80 6.80
N ILE A 11 12.26 -7.47 6.85
CA ILE A 11 12.92 -6.60 5.86
C ILE A 11 14.44 -6.81 5.92
N LEU A 12 15.03 -6.86 7.12
CA LEU A 12 16.46 -7.08 7.31
C LEU A 12 16.88 -8.44 6.73
N ASN A 13 16.21 -9.52 7.12
CA ASN A 13 16.51 -10.86 6.62
C ASN A 13 16.41 -10.94 5.08
N THR A 14 15.40 -10.28 4.49
CA THR A 14 15.25 -10.22 3.04
C THR A 14 16.42 -9.50 2.38
N LYS A 15 16.83 -8.36 2.93
CA LYS A 15 18.00 -7.60 2.43
C LYS A 15 19.30 -8.38 2.55
N ASP A 16 19.52 -9.02 3.68
CA ASP A 16 20.72 -9.80 3.94
C ASP A 16 20.82 -11.01 3.01
N PHE A 17 19.70 -11.69 2.76
CA PHE A 17 19.65 -12.79 1.78
C PHE A 17 19.97 -12.31 0.37
N VAL A 18 19.35 -11.23 -0.10
CA VAL A 18 19.62 -10.66 -1.43
C VAL A 18 21.09 -10.24 -1.55
N ALA A 19 21.65 -9.60 -0.52
CA ALA A 19 23.06 -9.22 -0.49
C ALA A 19 23.98 -10.45 -0.51
N SER A 20 23.60 -11.51 0.20
CA SER A 20 24.37 -12.77 0.24
C SER A 20 24.38 -13.47 -1.12
N VAL A 21 23.26 -13.50 -1.85
CA VAL A 21 23.21 -14.05 -3.22
C VAL A 21 24.03 -13.20 -4.20
N ALA A 22 24.07 -11.89 -4.01
CA ALA A 22 24.87 -10.98 -4.83
C ALA A 22 26.39 -11.10 -4.56
N SER A 23 26.79 -11.71 -3.44
CA SER A 23 28.21 -11.86 -3.06
C SER A 23 28.90 -12.90 -3.93
N THR A 24 30.10 -12.59 -4.39
CA THR A 24 30.93 -13.53 -5.16
C THR A 24 31.55 -14.66 -4.32
N THR A 25 31.51 -14.52 -2.99
CA THR A 25 32.04 -15.53 -2.06
C THR A 25 31.04 -16.63 -1.73
N ASN A 26 29.74 -16.37 -1.98
CA ASN A 26 28.67 -17.32 -1.69
C ASN A 26 28.13 -17.93 -2.97
N SER A 27 27.68 -19.18 -2.89
CA SER A 27 26.99 -19.86 -3.99
C SER A 27 25.72 -20.52 -3.46
N PHE A 28 24.61 -20.10 -3.98
CA PHE A 28 23.30 -20.65 -3.68
C PHE A 28 22.77 -21.45 -4.86
N TYR A 29 22.14 -22.55 -4.55
CA TYR A 29 21.51 -23.41 -5.55
C TYR A 29 20.07 -23.69 -5.13
N THR A 30 19.19 -23.72 -6.11
CA THR A 30 17.84 -24.29 -5.98
C THR A 30 17.79 -25.61 -6.74
N TRP A 31 17.06 -26.56 -6.20
CA TRP A 31 16.92 -27.87 -6.82
C TRP A 31 15.48 -28.37 -6.68
N ILE A 32 15.11 -29.29 -7.56
CA ILE A 32 13.85 -30.01 -7.55
C ILE A 32 14.17 -31.48 -7.38
N GLY A 33 13.57 -32.11 -6.37
CA GLY A 33 13.68 -33.53 -6.12
C GLY A 33 12.35 -34.25 -6.32
N LEU A 34 12.43 -35.56 -6.47
CA LEU A 34 11.26 -36.43 -6.39
C LEU A 34 10.76 -36.48 -4.95
N PRO A 35 9.46 -36.59 -4.71
CA PRO A 35 8.93 -36.82 -3.38
C PRO A 35 9.47 -38.17 -2.87
N ASN A 36 9.93 -38.23 -1.62
CA ASN A 36 10.44 -39.45 -1.01
C ASN A 36 9.30 -40.47 -0.89
N ALA A 37 9.48 -41.65 -1.49
CA ALA A 37 8.48 -42.72 -1.49
C ALA A 37 8.19 -43.30 -0.10
N THR A 38 9.05 -43.10 0.89
CA THR A 38 8.84 -43.50 2.27
C THR A 38 8.12 -42.48 3.12
N GLN A 39 8.01 -41.25 2.65
CA GLN A 39 7.22 -40.20 3.25
C GLN A 39 5.80 -40.23 2.67
N VAL A 40 5.01 -41.17 3.20
CA VAL A 40 3.59 -41.38 2.81
C VAL A 40 2.69 -40.29 3.38
N ASP A 41 3.25 -39.23 3.94
CA ASP A 41 2.48 -38.12 4.46
C ASP A 41 2.04 -37.19 3.33
N SER A 42 0.79 -37.40 2.96
CA SER A 42 0.06 -36.49 2.06
C SER A 42 -0.13 -35.08 2.62
N ASP A 43 0.41 -34.76 3.79
CA ASP A 43 0.07 -33.56 4.53
C ASP A 43 1.29 -32.78 5.07
N TRP A 44 2.25 -32.58 4.19
CA TRP A 44 3.43 -31.75 4.48
C TRP A 44 3.06 -30.31 4.91
N ASN A 45 1.88 -29.84 4.53
CA ASN A 45 1.43 -28.50 4.88
C ASN A 45 0.96 -28.42 6.35
N THR A 46 0.45 -29.51 6.90
CA THR A 46 -0.03 -29.56 8.27
C THR A 46 0.94 -30.24 9.24
N THR A 47 1.71 -31.20 8.76
CA THR A 47 2.65 -31.99 9.58
C THR A 47 4.01 -32.12 8.86
N PRO A 48 4.76 -31.01 8.67
CA PRO A 48 6.07 -31.11 8.07
C PRO A 48 6.99 -31.99 8.93
N PRO A 49 7.84 -32.83 8.33
CA PRO A 49 8.78 -33.64 9.08
C PRO A 49 9.77 -32.76 9.83
N ASP A 50 10.21 -33.21 11.01
CA ASP A 50 11.24 -32.52 11.77
C ASP A 50 12.54 -32.43 10.96
N PRO A 51 13.18 -31.23 10.88
CA PRO A 51 14.48 -31.08 10.25
C PRO A 51 15.50 -31.98 10.94
N ARG A 52 16.23 -32.77 10.18
CA ARG A 52 17.30 -33.65 10.67
C ARG A 52 18.60 -33.28 9.97
N ASP A 53 19.62 -33.05 10.75
CA ASP A 53 20.99 -32.88 10.26
C ASP A 53 21.69 -34.26 10.28
N SER A 54 21.58 -34.99 9.16
CA SER A 54 22.17 -36.33 9.02
C SER A 54 22.61 -36.62 7.59
N PHE A 55 23.68 -37.39 7.42
CA PHE A 55 24.15 -37.84 6.11
C PHE A 55 23.13 -38.68 5.34
N ASN A 56 22.25 -39.40 6.02
CA ASN A 56 21.18 -40.13 5.36
C ASN A 56 20.22 -39.21 4.63
N GLN A 57 19.86 -38.07 5.24
CA GLN A 57 18.97 -37.10 4.62
C GLN A 57 19.64 -36.37 3.46
N GLU A 58 20.93 -36.08 3.54
CA GLU A 58 21.70 -35.53 2.42
C GLU A 58 21.76 -36.51 1.24
N ASN A 59 21.99 -37.80 1.50
CA ASN A 59 21.98 -38.83 0.46
C ASN A 59 20.59 -38.94 -0.22
N GLU A 60 19.51 -38.88 0.53
CA GLU A 60 18.15 -38.88 -0.03
C GLU A 60 17.91 -37.70 -0.97
N TYR A 61 18.43 -36.51 -0.63
CA TYR A 61 18.31 -35.34 -1.51
C TYR A 61 19.11 -35.53 -2.81
N TRP A 62 20.33 -36.05 -2.72
CA TRP A 62 21.16 -36.33 -3.89
C TRP A 62 20.56 -37.41 -4.79
N ASP A 63 20.05 -38.48 -4.21
CA ASP A 63 19.48 -39.61 -4.96
C ASP A 63 18.16 -39.26 -5.65
N THR A 64 17.43 -38.28 -5.12
CA THR A 64 16.12 -37.86 -5.66
C THR A 64 16.18 -36.61 -6.51
N MET A 65 17.33 -35.94 -6.61
CA MET A 65 17.48 -34.68 -7.34
C MET A 65 17.31 -34.88 -8.86
N ILE A 66 16.32 -34.16 -9.43
CA ILE A 66 16.05 -34.20 -10.88
C ILE A 66 16.76 -33.04 -11.59
N ALA A 67 16.77 -31.85 -10.98
CA ALA A 67 17.33 -30.64 -11.56
C ALA A 67 17.96 -29.76 -10.48
N LEU A 68 19.06 -29.11 -10.83
CA LEU A 68 19.80 -28.18 -10.00
C LEU A 68 20.11 -26.92 -10.80
N LYS A 69 19.87 -25.75 -10.21
CA LYS A 69 20.23 -24.48 -10.81
C LYS A 69 20.95 -23.61 -9.79
N LYS A 70 22.09 -23.00 -10.20
CA LYS A 70 22.72 -21.94 -9.41
C LYS A 70 21.83 -20.70 -9.44
N VAL A 71 21.56 -20.14 -8.27
CA VAL A 71 20.76 -18.92 -8.09
C VAL A 71 21.66 -17.71 -8.23
N ASP A 72 21.26 -16.76 -9.05
CA ASP A 72 21.88 -15.45 -9.20
C ASP A 72 20.89 -14.31 -8.87
N THR A 73 21.36 -13.06 -8.97
CA THR A 73 20.54 -11.88 -8.65
C THR A 73 19.33 -11.69 -9.56
N THR A 74 19.30 -12.34 -10.72
CA THR A 74 18.17 -12.28 -11.66
C THR A 74 17.10 -13.34 -11.39
N ASP A 75 17.42 -14.31 -10.52
CA ASP A 75 16.53 -15.40 -10.12
C ASP A 75 15.77 -15.11 -8.82
N ILE A 76 16.09 -14.01 -8.15
CA ILE A 76 15.47 -13.61 -6.90
C ILE A 76 14.82 -12.23 -7.02
N LYS A 77 13.71 -12.03 -6.33
CA LYS A 77 13.00 -10.76 -6.29
C LYS A 77 12.35 -10.57 -4.93
N GLN A 78 12.35 -9.35 -4.44
CA GLN A 78 11.53 -9.00 -3.28
C GLN A 78 10.07 -8.99 -3.70
N VAL A 79 9.23 -9.62 -2.89
CA VAL A 79 7.79 -9.69 -3.12
C VAL A 79 7.04 -9.23 -1.86
N VAL A 80 5.83 -8.73 -2.07
CA VAL A 80 4.89 -8.39 -1.00
C VAL A 80 3.59 -9.16 -1.23
N LYS A 81 2.74 -9.23 -0.20
CA LYS A 81 1.40 -9.80 -0.32
C LYS A 81 0.67 -9.16 -1.51
N LYS A 82 0.01 -9.98 -2.32
CA LYS A 82 -0.78 -9.50 -3.45
C LYS A 82 -2.23 -9.29 -3.00
N ASN A 83 -2.71 -8.06 -3.13
CA ASN A 83 -4.10 -7.72 -2.95
C ASN A 83 -4.64 -7.26 -4.31
N THR A 84 -5.34 -8.12 -5.02
CA THR A 84 -5.98 -7.76 -6.29
C THR A 84 -7.22 -6.92 -5.99
N TRP A 85 -7.36 -5.79 -6.69
CA TRP A 85 -8.54 -4.97 -6.54
C TRP A 85 -9.80 -5.73 -7.01
N ALA A 86 -10.87 -5.61 -6.26
CA ALA A 86 -12.18 -6.14 -6.62
C ALA A 86 -13.28 -5.16 -6.18
N SER A 87 -14.29 -4.99 -7.00
CA SER A 87 -15.45 -4.15 -6.68
C SER A 87 -16.23 -4.73 -5.50
N GLY A 88 -16.72 -3.88 -4.63
CA GLY A 88 -17.51 -4.27 -3.46
C GLY A 88 -16.70 -4.61 -2.21
N ILE A 89 -15.37 -4.58 -2.27
CA ILE A 89 -14.49 -4.81 -1.14
C ILE A 89 -14.21 -3.51 -0.39
N THR A 90 -14.19 -3.56 0.93
CA THR A 90 -13.72 -2.47 1.79
C THR A 90 -12.24 -2.66 2.08
N TYR A 91 -11.41 -1.73 1.62
CA TYR A 91 -9.96 -1.74 1.84
C TYR A 91 -9.57 -0.91 3.05
N ASP A 92 -8.45 -1.27 3.65
CA ASP A 92 -7.84 -0.46 4.70
C ASP A 92 -7.32 0.85 4.13
N MET A 93 -7.38 1.90 4.92
CA MET A 93 -6.68 3.15 4.65
C MET A 93 -5.26 3.06 5.21
N TYR A 94 -4.26 3.52 4.46
CA TYR A 94 -2.89 3.58 4.97
C TYR A 94 -2.80 4.48 6.21
N ARG A 95 -2.23 3.94 7.25
CA ARG A 95 -1.89 4.65 8.48
C ARG A 95 -0.59 4.08 9.02
N ASN A 96 0.32 4.94 9.45
CA ASN A 96 1.61 4.52 10.02
C ASN A 96 1.51 3.98 11.46
N ASP A 97 0.36 4.15 12.10
CA ASP A 97 0.09 3.81 13.50
C ASP A 97 -0.76 2.54 13.69
N ILE A 98 -0.87 1.70 12.66
CA ILE A 98 -1.56 0.40 12.76
C ILE A 98 -0.77 -0.52 13.70
N LYS A 99 -1.40 -0.89 14.81
CA LYS A 99 -0.85 -1.74 15.88
C LYS A 99 -1.97 -2.39 16.68
N ALA A 100 -1.63 -3.27 17.62
CA ALA A 100 -2.63 -3.98 18.42
C ALA A 100 -3.60 -3.08 19.18
N GLU A 101 -3.12 -1.93 19.69
CA GLU A 101 -3.93 -0.94 20.41
C GLU A 101 -4.73 -0.02 19.46
N ASN A 102 -4.38 0.02 18.19
CA ASN A 102 -5.04 0.82 17.17
C ASN A 102 -5.10 0.07 15.82
N PRO A 103 -5.89 -1.02 15.76
CA PRO A 103 -6.00 -1.85 14.57
C PRO A 103 -6.63 -1.10 13.40
N SER A 104 -6.39 -1.57 12.18
CA SER A 104 -7.16 -1.10 11.03
C SER A 104 -8.62 -1.55 11.17
N LYS A 105 -9.57 -0.64 10.96
CA LYS A 105 -10.98 -0.95 11.19
C LYS A 105 -11.56 -1.99 10.22
N PRO A 106 -11.36 -1.89 8.88
CA PRO A 106 -11.97 -2.84 7.95
C PRO A 106 -11.48 -4.28 8.14
N SER A 107 -10.16 -4.46 8.26
CA SER A 107 -9.55 -5.80 8.31
C SER A 107 -9.22 -6.28 9.73
N ASN A 108 -9.32 -5.41 10.75
CA ASN A 108 -8.80 -5.64 12.10
C ASN A 108 -7.31 -6.00 12.14
N ALA A 109 -6.56 -5.61 11.11
CA ALA A 109 -5.12 -5.82 11.06
C ALA A 109 -4.40 -5.02 12.15
N ILE A 110 -3.50 -5.69 12.86
CA ILE A 110 -2.70 -5.13 13.95
C ILE A 110 -1.25 -4.83 13.54
N THR A 111 -0.93 -5.05 12.26
CA THR A 111 0.38 -4.70 11.67
C THR A 111 0.16 -4.19 10.24
N LEU A 112 1.08 -3.36 9.76
CA LEU A 112 1.06 -2.90 8.36
C LEU A 112 1.18 -4.08 7.37
N TYR A 113 1.91 -5.12 7.72
CA TYR A 113 2.04 -6.31 6.87
C TYR A 113 0.71 -7.04 6.65
N ALA A 114 -0.16 -7.08 7.65
CA ALA A 114 -1.46 -7.76 7.58
C ALA A 114 -2.54 -6.90 6.91
N ALA A 115 -2.38 -5.57 6.91
CA ALA A 115 -3.39 -4.64 6.41
C ALA A 115 -3.46 -4.62 4.87
N ASN A 116 -4.68 -4.42 4.35
CA ASN A 116 -4.98 -4.43 2.91
C ASN A 116 -5.11 -3.00 2.35
N TYR A 117 -4.12 -2.14 2.63
CA TYR A 117 -4.14 -0.73 2.22
C TYR A 117 -3.56 -0.46 0.83
N PHE A 118 -3.12 -1.47 0.11
CA PHE A 118 -2.66 -1.34 -1.27
C PHE A 118 -3.27 -2.43 -2.14
N VAL A 119 -3.42 -2.13 -3.42
CA VAL A 119 -4.02 -3.04 -4.40
C VAL A 119 -3.24 -3.03 -5.71
N VAL A 120 -3.34 -4.12 -6.44
CA VAL A 120 -2.93 -4.21 -7.84
C VAL A 120 -4.17 -4.39 -8.72
N ASN A 121 -4.25 -3.66 -9.82
CA ASN A 121 -5.34 -3.78 -10.80
C ASN A 121 -5.00 -4.79 -11.92
N GLU A 122 -5.90 -4.97 -12.87
CA GLU A 122 -5.76 -5.90 -14.01
C GLU A 122 -4.61 -5.51 -14.96
N ASP A 123 -4.23 -4.23 -15.01
CA ASP A 123 -3.11 -3.72 -15.79
C ASP A 123 -1.77 -3.83 -15.04
N TYR A 124 -1.73 -4.55 -13.92
CA TYR A 124 -0.55 -4.65 -13.04
C TYR A 124 -0.05 -3.30 -12.49
N LYS A 125 -0.92 -2.31 -12.41
CA LYS A 125 -0.65 -1.04 -11.73
C LYS A 125 -0.96 -1.15 -10.25
N VAL A 126 -0.05 -0.67 -9.41
CA VAL A 126 -0.15 -0.76 -7.95
C VAL A 126 -0.51 0.58 -7.35
N TYR A 127 -1.48 0.57 -6.45
CA TYR A 127 -2.02 1.77 -5.79
C TYR A 127 -2.03 1.60 -4.28
N ILE A 128 -1.82 2.70 -3.57
CA ILE A 128 -2.04 2.79 -2.12
C ILE A 128 -3.33 3.52 -1.83
N CYS A 129 -4.13 3.00 -0.90
CA CYS A 129 -5.37 3.62 -0.43
C CYS A 129 -5.06 4.67 0.63
N LEU A 130 -5.33 5.93 0.34
CA LEU A 130 -5.16 7.05 1.27
C LEU A 130 -6.47 7.48 1.94
N GLN A 131 -7.61 7.23 1.28
CA GLN A 131 -8.95 7.32 1.88
C GLN A 131 -9.82 6.17 1.39
N ASN A 132 -10.63 5.62 2.27
CA ASN A 132 -11.51 4.48 1.99
C ASN A 132 -12.99 4.80 2.16
N GLY A 133 -13.37 6.07 2.02
CA GLY A 133 -14.75 6.50 2.16
C GLY A 133 -15.28 6.53 3.59
N THR A 134 -14.39 6.49 4.60
CA THR A 134 -14.78 6.61 6.02
C THR A 134 -15.60 7.87 6.26
N ASP A 135 -16.74 7.74 6.94
CA ASP A 135 -17.58 8.83 7.40
C ASP A 135 -18.29 8.41 8.72
N PRO A 136 -19.02 9.33 9.40
CA PRO A 136 -19.70 8.99 10.65
C PRO A 136 -20.69 7.82 10.58
N ASN A 137 -21.27 7.56 9.40
CA ASN A 137 -22.19 6.44 9.19
C ASN A 137 -21.46 5.16 8.76
N ASN A 138 -20.24 5.28 8.26
CA ASN A 138 -19.40 4.20 7.79
C ASN A 138 -18.00 4.32 8.41
N PRO A 139 -17.86 4.09 9.72
CA PRO A 139 -16.59 4.30 10.44
C PRO A 139 -15.48 3.32 10.02
N GLU A 140 -15.84 2.22 9.38
CA GLU A 140 -14.91 1.23 8.83
C GLU A 140 -14.53 1.49 7.36
N GLY A 141 -15.14 2.52 6.74
CA GLY A 141 -15.02 2.80 5.31
C GLY A 141 -16.18 2.23 4.52
N LYS A 142 -16.18 2.47 3.21
CA LYS A 142 -17.18 1.99 2.26
C LYS A 142 -16.59 0.92 1.35
N ALA A 143 -17.46 0.19 0.65
CA ALA A 143 -17.02 -0.68 -0.44
C ALA A 143 -16.45 0.15 -1.60
N SER A 144 -15.29 -0.23 -2.12
CA SER A 144 -14.72 0.38 -3.32
C SER A 144 -15.50 -0.09 -4.54
N LEU A 145 -15.96 0.84 -5.36
CA LEU A 145 -16.79 0.56 -6.53
C LEU A 145 -16.06 0.81 -7.85
N ASP A 146 -15.13 1.75 -7.86
CA ASP A 146 -14.39 2.15 -9.05
C ASP A 146 -12.91 1.70 -8.97
N GLN A 147 -12.48 0.93 -9.98
CA GLN A 147 -11.10 0.48 -10.08
C GLN A 147 -10.16 1.64 -10.42
N PRO A 148 -9.06 1.86 -9.68
CA PRO A 148 -8.06 2.84 -10.08
C PRO A 148 -7.28 2.33 -11.31
N THR A 149 -7.22 3.19 -12.35
CA THR A 149 -6.53 2.86 -13.62
C THR A 149 -5.54 3.95 -14.07
N PHE A 150 -5.54 5.09 -13.38
CA PHE A 150 -4.73 6.26 -13.69
C PHE A 150 -3.25 6.09 -13.29
N THR A 151 -2.39 6.95 -13.83
CA THR A 151 -0.97 7.03 -13.48
C THR A 151 -0.56 8.44 -13.05
N ASP A 152 -1.54 9.25 -12.65
CA ASP A 152 -1.33 10.60 -12.13
C ASP A 152 -0.45 10.54 -10.88
N LEU A 153 0.43 11.53 -10.72
CA LEU A 153 1.36 11.61 -9.60
C LEU A 153 0.67 12.02 -8.30
N GLU A 154 -0.42 12.78 -8.40
CA GLU A 154 -1.19 13.21 -7.25
C GLU A 154 -2.31 12.20 -6.93
N PRO A 155 -2.63 12.02 -5.62
CA PRO A 155 -3.75 11.19 -5.21
C PRO A 155 -5.07 11.70 -5.77
N ARG A 156 -5.94 10.80 -6.22
CA ARG A 156 -7.28 11.15 -6.69
C ARG A 156 -8.27 10.00 -6.54
N ALA A 157 -9.56 10.34 -6.66
CA ALA A 157 -10.62 9.34 -6.75
C ALA A 157 -10.51 8.56 -8.08
N ALA A 158 -10.89 7.29 -8.05
CA ALA A 158 -11.13 6.49 -9.24
C ALA A 158 -12.61 6.63 -9.65
N GLY A 159 -12.86 6.78 -10.93
CA GLY A 159 -14.23 6.84 -11.48
C GLY A 159 -15.13 7.94 -10.90
N SER A 160 -16.44 7.68 -10.87
CA SER A 160 -17.47 8.67 -10.51
C SER A 160 -18.57 8.14 -9.58
N SER A 161 -18.40 6.96 -8.98
CA SER A 161 -19.40 6.36 -8.08
C SER A 161 -19.60 7.14 -6.77
N GLY A 162 -18.60 7.96 -6.37
CA GLY A 162 -18.64 8.68 -5.10
C GLY A 162 -18.45 7.80 -3.89
N ASP A 163 -17.74 6.66 -4.03
CA ASP A 163 -17.43 5.72 -2.95
C ASP A 163 -16.53 6.33 -1.87
N GLY A 164 -15.89 7.47 -2.17
CA GLY A 164 -15.03 8.22 -1.26
C GLY A 164 -13.60 7.70 -1.18
N TYR A 165 -13.22 6.78 -2.07
CA TYR A 165 -11.84 6.31 -2.17
C TYR A 165 -10.94 7.35 -2.82
N VAL A 166 -9.75 7.50 -2.24
CA VAL A 166 -8.64 8.25 -2.85
C VAL A 166 -7.44 7.32 -2.92
N TRP A 167 -6.99 7.12 -4.14
CA TRP A 167 -5.87 6.25 -4.46
C TRP A 167 -4.66 7.08 -4.91
N LYS A 168 -3.45 6.59 -4.59
CA LYS A 168 -2.20 7.11 -5.15
C LYS A 168 -1.52 6.00 -5.94
N TYR A 169 -1.18 6.29 -7.19
CA TYR A 169 -0.37 5.41 -8.02
C TYR A 169 1.05 5.28 -7.47
N LEU A 170 1.59 4.07 -7.43
CA LEU A 170 2.94 3.77 -6.96
C LEU A 170 3.88 3.35 -8.11
N TYR A 171 3.55 2.26 -8.80
CA TYR A 171 4.33 1.73 -9.91
C TYR A 171 3.50 0.73 -10.73
N THR A 172 4.04 0.39 -11.91
CA THR A 172 3.52 -0.73 -12.72
C THR A 172 4.51 -1.89 -12.69
N ILE A 173 4.03 -3.10 -12.43
CA ILE A 173 4.87 -4.29 -12.40
C ILE A 173 5.39 -4.57 -13.81
N LYS A 174 6.71 -4.74 -13.96
CA LYS A 174 7.35 -4.96 -15.26
C LYS A 174 6.96 -6.33 -15.82
N PRO A 175 6.73 -6.48 -17.15
CA PRO A 175 6.33 -7.75 -17.74
C PRO A 175 7.27 -8.92 -17.42
N GLY A 176 8.59 -8.68 -17.36
CA GLY A 176 9.56 -9.72 -16.99
C GLY A 176 9.44 -10.17 -15.53
N ASP A 177 9.04 -9.28 -14.63
CA ASP A 177 8.79 -9.60 -13.21
C ASP A 177 7.47 -10.33 -13.03
N ILE A 178 6.44 -10.01 -13.84
CA ILE A 178 5.16 -10.71 -13.83
C ILE A 178 5.39 -12.20 -14.17
N VAL A 179 6.08 -12.48 -15.25
CA VAL A 179 6.29 -13.87 -15.72
C VAL A 179 7.08 -14.71 -14.72
N LYS A 180 8.05 -14.09 -14.01
CA LYS A 180 8.96 -14.83 -13.13
C LYS A 180 8.51 -14.89 -11.68
N PHE A 181 7.87 -13.83 -11.16
CA PHE A 181 7.73 -13.61 -9.72
C PHE A 181 6.30 -13.29 -9.26
N ASP A 182 5.36 -13.01 -10.18
CA ASP A 182 3.98 -12.82 -9.79
C ASP A 182 3.30 -14.16 -9.52
N SER A 183 2.53 -14.21 -8.45
CA SER A 183 1.79 -15.40 -8.03
C SER A 183 0.41 -15.02 -7.51
N THR A 184 -0.38 -16.01 -7.12
CA THR A 184 -1.70 -15.79 -6.50
C THR A 184 -1.59 -14.96 -5.20
N ASN A 185 -0.55 -15.17 -4.41
CA ASN A 185 -0.43 -14.61 -3.06
C ASN A 185 0.59 -13.48 -2.95
N PHE A 186 1.51 -13.36 -3.93
CA PHE A 186 2.62 -12.42 -3.86
C PHE A 186 2.81 -11.69 -5.18
N MET A 187 3.17 -10.42 -5.11
CA MET A 187 3.54 -9.59 -6.25
C MET A 187 4.94 -8.99 -6.06
N PRO A 188 5.72 -8.86 -7.15
CA PRO A 188 7.06 -8.28 -7.09
C PRO A 188 7.02 -6.77 -6.84
N VAL A 189 8.02 -6.29 -6.10
CA VAL A 189 8.28 -4.87 -5.90
C VAL A 189 9.54 -4.43 -6.64
N PRO A 190 9.63 -3.16 -7.11
CA PRO A 190 10.82 -2.66 -7.77
C PRO A 190 12.02 -2.66 -6.81
N ALA A 191 13.09 -3.39 -7.16
CA ALA A 191 14.34 -3.35 -6.40
C ALA A 191 15.21 -2.13 -6.76
N ASP A 192 14.97 -1.57 -7.94
CA ASP A 192 15.71 -0.47 -8.54
C ASP A 192 14.97 0.88 -8.46
N TRP A 193 14.02 1.02 -7.53
CA TRP A 193 13.21 2.24 -7.35
C TRP A 193 14.03 3.53 -7.37
N ALA A 194 15.19 3.53 -6.69
CA ALA A 194 16.04 4.69 -6.60
C ALA A 194 16.69 5.12 -7.94
N THR A 195 16.80 4.20 -8.90
CA THR A 195 17.53 4.42 -10.18
C THR A 195 16.68 4.17 -11.41
N ASN A 196 15.48 3.59 -11.26
CA ASN A 196 14.60 3.26 -12.36
C ASN A 196 14.01 4.52 -13.00
N SER A 197 14.29 4.72 -14.28
CA SER A 197 13.78 5.87 -15.05
C SER A 197 12.26 5.82 -15.29
N THR A 198 11.67 4.63 -15.33
CA THR A 198 10.22 4.46 -15.55
C THR A 198 9.41 5.03 -14.38
N ASP A 199 9.91 4.89 -13.15
CA ASP A 199 9.24 5.35 -11.94
C ASP A 199 9.82 6.68 -11.42
N ALA A 200 10.72 7.32 -12.19
CA ALA A 200 11.42 8.56 -11.79
C ALA A 200 10.45 9.67 -11.40
N ALA A 201 9.41 9.90 -12.20
CA ALA A 201 8.43 10.95 -11.94
C ALA A 201 7.67 10.74 -10.60
N VAL A 202 7.29 9.49 -10.29
CA VAL A 202 6.62 9.15 -9.02
C VAL A 202 7.57 9.37 -7.84
N ARG A 203 8.82 8.93 -7.98
CA ARG A 203 9.87 9.12 -6.97
C ARG A 203 10.17 10.59 -6.71
N ASP A 204 10.34 11.37 -7.79
CA ASP A 204 10.66 12.78 -7.70
C ASP A 204 9.51 13.57 -7.08
N ASN A 205 8.26 13.23 -7.42
CA ASN A 205 7.08 13.79 -6.76
C ASN A 205 7.04 13.43 -5.26
N ALA A 206 7.48 12.22 -4.87
CA ALA A 206 7.53 11.78 -3.49
C ALA A 206 8.71 12.38 -2.68
N SER A 207 9.71 12.99 -3.34
CA SER A 207 10.91 13.48 -2.68
C SER A 207 10.76 14.89 -2.08
N THR A 208 9.68 15.59 -2.38
CA THR A 208 9.44 16.94 -1.81
C THR A 208 9.16 16.84 -0.32
N SER A 209 10.06 17.39 0.50
CA SER A 209 9.93 17.34 1.96
C SER A 209 8.68 18.08 2.43
N GLY A 210 7.92 17.44 3.32
CA GLY A 210 6.71 18.02 3.92
C GLY A 210 5.62 18.36 2.90
N GLN A 211 5.54 17.64 1.78
CA GLN A 211 4.47 17.83 0.82
C GLN A 211 3.19 17.13 1.32
N LEU A 212 2.10 17.87 1.41
CA LEU A 212 0.80 17.33 1.78
C LEU A 212 0.15 16.60 0.60
N LYS A 213 -0.43 15.43 0.85
CA LYS A 213 -1.04 14.59 -0.19
C LYS A 213 -2.53 14.34 0.04
N ILE A 214 -2.97 14.44 1.29
CA ILE A 214 -4.35 14.10 1.65
C ILE A 214 -4.84 14.98 2.79
N VAL A 215 -6.13 15.27 2.78
CA VAL A 215 -6.87 15.88 3.88
C VAL A 215 -8.03 14.96 4.24
N THR A 216 -8.01 14.40 5.44
CA THR A 216 -9.07 13.51 5.91
C THR A 216 -10.16 14.31 6.61
N ILE A 217 -11.42 14.09 6.20
CA ILE A 217 -12.58 14.75 6.80
C ILE A 217 -12.95 13.99 8.07
N THR A 218 -12.83 14.63 9.22
CA THR A 218 -13.26 14.06 10.52
C THR A 218 -14.65 14.53 10.93
N ASN A 219 -15.06 15.71 10.48
CA ASN A 219 -16.42 16.24 10.62
C ASN A 219 -16.80 17.03 9.38
N ARG A 220 -17.92 16.73 8.78
CA ARG A 220 -18.39 17.37 7.54
C ARG A 220 -19.03 18.74 7.75
N GLY A 221 -19.27 19.17 8.98
CA GLY A 221 -19.96 20.40 9.31
C GLY A 221 -21.42 20.40 8.92
N VAL A 222 -22.13 21.52 9.14
CA VAL A 222 -23.53 21.73 8.76
C VAL A 222 -23.74 23.18 8.33
N GLY A 223 -24.47 23.37 7.24
CA GLY A 223 -24.82 24.71 6.73
C GLY A 223 -23.61 25.46 6.14
N LEU A 224 -22.58 24.74 5.73
CA LEU A 224 -21.36 25.30 5.17
C LEU A 224 -21.54 25.64 3.68
N GLY A 225 -21.04 26.80 3.29
CA GLY A 225 -20.95 27.17 1.91
C GLY A 225 -22.29 27.23 1.17
N THR A 226 -22.21 27.27 -0.16
CA THR A 226 -23.38 27.16 -1.05
C THR A 226 -23.53 25.69 -1.47
N ALA A 227 -24.75 25.16 -1.40
CA ALA A 227 -25.05 23.78 -1.80
C ALA A 227 -24.59 23.49 -3.24
N ASN A 228 -23.99 22.32 -3.46
CA ASN A 228 -23.43 21.86 -4.74
C ASN A 228 -22.33 22.78 -5.32
N GLN A 229 -21.65 23.54 -4.49
CA GLN A 229 -20.56 24.43 -4.89
C GLN A 229 -19.20 23.80 -4.67
N THR A 230 -18.29 24.08 -5.61
CA THR A 230 -16.87 23.73 -5.50
C THR A 230 -16.06 24.98 -5.23
N TYR A 231 -15.25 24.92 -4.19
CA TYR A 231 -14.31 25.98 -3.79
C TYR A 231 -12.89 25.51 -4.10
N THR A 232 -12.17 26.29 -4.91
CA THR A 232 -10.81 25.98 -5.31
C THR A 232 -9.81 26.90 -4.61
N LYS A 233 -8.54 26.48 -4.50
CA LYS A 233 -7.47 27.25 -3.85
C LYS A 233 -7.77 27.57 -2.37
N VAL A 234 -8.48 26.69 -1.69
CA VAL A 234 -8.67 26.78 -0.25
C VAL A 234 -7.32 26.54 0.42
N PRO A 235 -6.79 27.50 1.21
CA PRO A 235 -5.44 27.39 1.74
C PRO A 235 -5.35 26.34 2.84
N ILE A 236 -4.21 25.67 2.91
CA ILE A 236 -3.82 24.82 4.03
C ILE A 236 -2.69 25.57 4.76
N ASN A 237 -3.01 26.04 5.95
CA ASN A 237 -2.12 26.82 6.81
C ASN A 237 -1.34 25.86 7.73
N GLY A 238 -0.09 26.23 8.09
CA GLY A 238 0.77 25.43 8.95
C GLY A 238 2.17 26.01 9.02
N ASP A 239 3.14 25.17 9.33
CA ASP A 239 4.55 25.53 9.38
C ASP A 239 5.25 25.47 8.01
N GLY A 240 4.58 24.91 7.01
CA GLY A 240 5.03 24.89 5.60
C GLY A 240 4.46 26.03 4.77
N GLN A 241 4.56 25.89 3.43
CA GLN A 241 4.10 26.93 2.53
C GLN A 241 3.50 26.38 1.23
N GLY A 242 2.50 27.10 0.72
CA GLY A 242 1.99 26.95 -0.65
C GLY A 242 1.07 25.75 -0.87
N ALA A 243 0.52 25.13 0.16
CA ALA A 243 -0.47 24.08 0.02
C ALA A 243 -1.88 24.65 -0.19
N GLU A 244 -2.63 24.05 -1.11
CA GLU A 244 -3.99 24.43 -1.47
C GLU A 244 -4.85 23.18 -1.65
N ALA A 245 -6.13 23.30 -1.33
CA ALA A 245 -7.12 22.25 -1.56
C ALA A 245 -8.31 22.73 -2.40
N THR A 246 -9.01 21.76 -2.98
CA THR A 246 -10.34 21.93 -3.56
C THR A 246 -11.36 21.28 -2.63
N VAL A 247 -12.38 22.03 -2.23
CA VAL A 247 -13.44 21.59 -1.32
C VAL A 247 -14.77 21.56 -2.09
N VAL A 248 -15.47 20.44 -2.04
CA VAL A 248 -16.80 20.27 -2.62
C VAL A 248 -17.82 20.26 -1.50
N ILE A 249 -18.86 21.08 -1.64
CA ILE A 249 -20.02 21.12 -0.75
C ILE A 249 -21.19 20.40 -1.41
N ASN A 250 -21.81 19.48 -0.70
CA ASN A 250 -22.94 18.70 -1.21
C ASN A 250 -24.29 19.48 -1.14
N SER A 251 -25.35 18.84 -1.64
CA SER A 251 -26.71 19.40 -1.66
C SER A 251 -27.28 19.73 -0.26
N SER A 252 -26.71 19.13 0.79
CA SER A 252 -27.10 19.36 2.20
C SER A 252 -26.20 20.38 2.91
N SER A 253 -25.43 21.18 2.16
CA SER A 253 -24.49 22.18 2.69
C SER A 253 -23.50 21.59 3.72
N LYS A 254 -22.94 20.42 3.39
CA LYS A 254 -21.87 19.75 4.15
C LYS A 254 -20.68 19.53 3.24
N VAL A 255 -19.48 19.44 3.82
CA VAL A 255 -18.30 19.05 3.05
C VAL A 255 -18.49 17.64 2.50
N GLU A 256 -18.47 17.48 1.19
CA GLU A 256 -18.54 16.20 0.50
C GLU A 256 -17.16 15.57 0.34
N SER A 257 -16.24 16.35 -0.22
CA SER A 257 -14.86 15.91 -0.44
C SER A 257 -13.87 17.06 -0.33
N VAL A 258 -12.63 16.71 0.03
CA VAL A 258 -11.48 17.58 0.00
C VAL A 258 -10.39 16.90 -0.79
N THR A 259 -9.84 17.59 -1.77
CA THR A 259 -8.71 17.09 -2.58
C THR A 259 -7.58 18.11 -2.50
N VAL A 260 -6.38 17.66 -2.15
CA VAL A 260 -5.19 18.51 -2.20
C VAL A 260 -4.89 18.81 -3.67
N SER A 261 -5.04 20.06 -4.07
CA SER A 261 -4.76 20.52 -5.43
C SER A 261 -3.31 20.94 -5.61
N LYS A 262 -2.64 21.29 -4.50
CA LYS A 262 -1.23 21.66 -4.46
C LYS A 262 -0.68 21.31 -3.09
N GLY A 263 0.30 20.43 -3.05
CA GLY A 263 0.80 19.85 -1.78
C GLY A 263 1.73 20.76 -0.98
N GLY A 264 2.25 21.84 -1.57
CA GLY A 264 3.21 22.72 -0.90
C GLY A 264 4.52 22.04 -0.54
N SER A 265 5.21 22.57 0.44
CA SER A 265 6.48 22.02 0.94
C SER A 265 6.75 22.44 2.38
N ASN A 266 7.62 21.66 3.05
CA ASN A 266 8.13 21.89 4.41
C ASN A 266 7.05 21.88 5.51
N TYR A 267 5.90 21.22 5.28
CA TYR A 267 4.91 21.01 6.32
C TYR A 267 5.31 19.88 7.25
N SER A 268 5.12 20.08 8.57
CA SER A 268 5.06 19.02 9.57
C SER A 268 3.65 18.90 10.18
N PHE A 269 2.84 19.94 10.04
CA PHE A 269 1.41 19.94 10.33
C PHE A 269 0.68 20.93 9.42
N GLY A 270 -0.63 20.72 9.24
CA GLY A 270 -1.47 21.62 8.46
C GLY A 270 -2.88 21.72 9.00
N THR A 271 -3.55 22.82 8.69
CA THR A 271 -4.97 23.08 8.99
C THR A 271 -5.63 23.65 7.76
N LEU A 272 -6.73 23.03 7.31
CA LEU A 272 -7.51 23.54 6.20
C LEU A 272 -8.36 24.71 6.65
N ASP A 273 -8.16 25.90 6.08
CA ASP A 273 -8.93 27.09 6.40
C ASP A 273 -10.06 27.33 5.39
N LEU A 274 -11.26 26.89 5.74
CA LEU A 274 -12.43 27.04 4.88
C LEU A 274 -12.83 28.51 4.70
N ALA A 275 -12.71 29.33 5.74
CA ALA A 275 -13.14 30.73 5.71
C ALA A 275 -12.23 31.57 4.81
N GLU A 276 -10.92 31.39 4.91
CA GLU A 276 -9.95 32.03 4.04
C GLU A 276 -10.10 31.56 2.58
N GLY A 277 -10.52 30.32 2.38
CA GLY A 277 -10.88 29.75 1.08
C GLY A 277 -12.21 30.22 0.51
N GLY A 278 -12.89 31.16 1.18
CA GLY A 278 -14.15 31.71 0.72
C GLY A 278 -15.38 30.81 0.92
N VAL A 279 -15.24 29.74 1.71
CA VAL A 279 -16.37 28.87 2.06
C VAL A 279 -17.16 29.55 3.18
N PRO A 280 -18.43 29.94 2.98
CA PRO A 280 -19.24 30.55 4.03
C PRO A 280 -19.36 29.68 5.28
N THR A 281 -19.25 30.30 6.44
CA THR A 281 -19.34 29.62 7.73
C THR A 281 -20.74 29.07 7.96
N GLY A 282 -20.81 27.87 8.53
CA GLY A 282 -22.05 27.17 8.83
C GLY A 282 -22.48 27.26 10.28
N THR A 283 -23.54 26.55 10.62
CA THR A 283 -24.05 26.40 11.99
C THR A 283 -23.19 25.44 12.83
N SER A 284 -22.44 24.55 12.19
CA SER A 284 -21.48 23.67 12.82
C SER A 284 -20.21 23.60 11.96
N PRO A 285 -19.01 23.78 12.54
CA PRO A 285 -17.78 23.75 11.76
C PRO A 285 -17.45 22.34 11.26
N ALA A 286 -16.80 22.27 10.10
CA ALA A 286 -16.13 21.06 9.66
C ALA A 286 -14.78 20.91 10.38
N ALA A 287 -14.30 19.66 10.48
CA ALA A 287 -12.98 19.35 11.03
C ALA A 287 -12.22 18.39 10.11
N PHE A 288 -10.90 18.56 10.08
CA PHE A 288 -10.01 17.85 9.17
C PHE A 288 -8.74 17.40 9.90
N ASN A 289 -8.15 16.32 9.42
CA ASN A 289 -6.75 15.96 9.67
C ASN A 289 -5.98 16.11 8.34
N VAL A 290 -4.89 16.84 8.39
CA VAL A 290 -4.02 17.12 7.24
C VAL A 290 -2.73 16.33 7.36
#